data_cd5d413163f7e0d71087f87e6ecab647
#
_entry.id   cd5d413163f7e0d71087f87e6ecab647
#
_cell.length_a   1.000
_cell.length_b   1.000
_cell.length_c   1.000
_cell.angle_alpha   90.00
_cell.angle_beta   90.00
_cell.angle_gamma   90.00
#
_symmetry.space_group_name_H-M   'P 1'
#
loop_
_entity.id
_entity.type
_entity.pdbx_description
1 polymer ?
#
loop_
_entity_poly.entity_id
_entity_poly.type
_entity_poly.pdbx_seq_one_letter_code
_entity_poly.pdbx_strand_id
1 'polypeptide(L)'
;FPTSDARRSGWLPPNINLDSRSGFEVAVPYYYNLAPNRDATLTPKLATRRGLSTEGEFRYLEPSFSGETAATWLPQDQVAGKSRHAWRWRHEGQLPTLPWLPLSLGAGAQGWYGFQGERVSDDDWWKDFPRTTSAFTPRLLPLRAQLEHRWPWTLAGEGEATVYARTQRWQVLQSLDAPI
;
A
#
# COMPACT_ATOMS: atom_id res chain seq x y z
N PHE A 1 -21.42 22.16 -8.32
CA PHE A 1 -21.18 20.72 -8.46
C PHE A 1 -21.31 20.36 -9.93
N PRO A 2 -20.33 19.66 -10.53
CA PRO A 2 -20.47 19.22 -11.92
C PRO A 2 -21.53 18.13 -11.99
N THR A 3 -22.47 18.28 -12.90
CA THR A 3 -23.59 17.36 -13.18
C THR A 3 -23.19 16.17 -14.06
N SER A 4 -21.91 16.02 -14.41
CA SER A 4 -21.41 14.89 -15.20
C SER A 4 -20.71 13.87 -14.31
N ASP A 5 -20.97 12.58 -14.52
CA ASP A 5 -20.33 11.45 -13.82
C ASP A 5 -18.81 11.30 -14.11
N ALA A 6 -18.23 12.20 -14.89
CA ALA A 6 -16.80 12.18 -15.19
C ALA A 6 -15.98 12.59 -13.98
N ARG A 7 -15.12 11.68 -13.53
CA ARG A 7 -14.11 11.98 -12.49
C ARG A 7 -13.21 13.12 -12.98
N ARG A 8 -13.00 14.13 -12.15
CA ARG A 8 -12.15 15.28 -12.45
C ARG A 8 -11.13 15.49 -11.35
N SER A 9 -9.94 15.94 -11.73
CA SER A 9 -8.93 16.39 -10.77
C SER A 9 -9.40 17.65 -10.05
N GLY A 10 -9.05 17.78 -8.77
CA GLY A 10 -9.44 18.94 -7.97
C GLY A 10 -9.11 18.81 -6.49
N TRP A 11 -9.27 19.91 -5.80
CA TRP A 11 -9.15 19.97 -4.36
C TRP A 11 -10.29 19.23 -3.68
N LEU A 12 -9.97 18.43 -2.68
CA LEU A 12 -10.95 17.80 -1.80
C LEU A 12 -11.16 18.67 -0.55
N PRO A 13 -12.27 18.47 0.16
CA PRO A 13 -12.51 19.17 1.42
C PRO A 13 -11.32 19.01 2.38
N PRO A 14 -10.88 20.09 3.03
CA PRO A 14 -9.82 20.01 4.01
C PRO A 14 -10.24 19.17 5.22
N ASN A 15 -9.30 18.42 5.75
CA ASN A 15 -9.45 17.72 7.03
C ASN A 15 -8.79 18.50 8.13
N ILE A 16 -9.53 18.74 9.20
CA ILE A 16 -9.03 19.41 10.39
C ILE A 16 -9.09 18.41 11.54
N ASN A 17 -7.98 18.25 12.26
CA ASN A 17 -7.86 17.36 13.39
C ASN A 17 -7.18 18.07 14.56
N LEU A 18 -7.51 17.64 15.78
CA LEU A 18 -6.86 18.11 16.99
C LEU A 18 -6.56 16.90 17.86
N ASP A 19 -5.30 16.63 18.12
CA ASP A 19 -4.88 15.57 19.01
C ASP A 19 -3.67 15.99 19.88
N SER A 20 -3.43 15.23 20.94
CA SER A 20 -2.34 15.52 21.88
C SER A 20 -0.94 15.32 21.30
N ARG A 21 -0.78 14.54 20.21
CA ARG A 21 0.50 14.19 19.62
C ARG A 21 0.93 15.15 18.53
N SER A 22 0.02 15.52 17.65
CA SER A 22 0.26 16.41 16.50
C SER A 22 -0.15 17.86 16.76
N GLY A 23 -0.97 18.10 17.78
CA GLY A 23 -1.60 19.38 18.02
C GLY A 23 -2.75 19.63 17.05
N PHE A 24 -2.94 20.87 16.62
CA PHE A 24 -3.87 21.23 15.55
C PHE A 24 -3.26 20.86 14.20
N GLU A 25 -3.98 20.09 13.40
CA GLU A 25 -3.54 19.61 12.09
C GLU A 25 -4.55 20.02 11.01
N VAL A 26 -4.04 20.54 9.92
CA VAL A 26 -4.81 20.83 8.70
C VAL A 26 -4.19 20.05 7.55
N ALA A 27 -5.01 19.29 6.85
CA ALA A 27 -4.65 18.52 5.65
C ALA A 27 -5.53 18.94 4.48
N VAL A 28 -4.93 19.24 3.33
CA VAL A 28 -5.65 19.73 2.14
C VAL A 28 -5.36 18.81 0.96
N PRO A 29 -6.18 17.75 0.74
CA PRO A 29 -5.92 16.80 -0.32
C PRO A 29 -6.21 17.39 -1.70
N TYR A 30 -5.36 17.06 -2.67
CA TYR A 30 -5.62 17.27 -4.09
C TYR A 30 -5.70 15.94 -4.81
N TYR A 31 -6.80 15.71 -5.47
CA TYR A 31 -7.06 14.49 -6.26
C TYR A 31 -6.66 14.71 -7.71
N TYR A 32 -5.87 13.78 -8.24
CA TYR A 32 -5.46 13.70 -9.63
C TYR A 32 -6.20 12.55 -10.33
N ASN A 33 -7.04 12.86 -11.28
CA ASN A 33 -7.58 11.87 -12.21
C ASN A 33 -6.60 11.70 -13.37
N LEU A 34 -5.71 10.72 -13.28
CA LEU A 34 -4.65 10.50 -14.27
C LEU A 34 -5.15 9.76 -15.51
N ALA A 35 -6.03 8.78 -15.29
CA ALA A 35 -6.67 7.98 -16.33
C ALA A 35 -7.97 7.37 -15.76
N PRO A 36 -8.85 6.77 -16.59
CA PRO A 36 -10.06 6.11 -16.10
C PRO A 36 -9.81 5.03 -15.04
N ASN A 37 -8.63 4.41 -15.10
CA ASN A 37 -8.20 3.30 -14.25
C ASN A 37 -6.99 3.63 -13.36
N ARG A 38 -6.60 4.92 -13.26
CA ARG A 38 -5.46 5.37 -12.44
C ARG A 38 -5.77 6.71 -11.82
N ASP A 39 -5.53 6.80 -10.53
CA ASP A 39 -5.63 8.06 -9.80
C ASP A 39 -4.51 8.22 -8.77
N ALA A 40 -4.34 9.46 -8.34
CA ALA A 40 -3.44 9.79 -7.25
C ALA A 40 -4.06 10.87 -6.36
N THR A 41 -3.68 10.87 -5.09
CA THR A 41 -4.02 11.94 -4.16
C THR A 41 -2.75 12.42 -3.48
N LEU A 42 -2.52 13.71 -3.49
CA LEU A 42 -1.42 14.34 -2.75
C LEU A 42 -2.02 15.21 -1.63
N THR A 43 -1.60 14.97 -0.41
CA THR A 43 -2.15 15.61 0.79
C THR A 43 -1.03 16.29 1.59
N PRO A 44 -0.73 17.56 1.33
CA PRO A 44 0.06 18.35 2.28
C PRO A 44 -0.69 18.50 3.59
N LYS A 45 0.04 18.37 4.70
CA LYS A 45 -0.46 18.49 6.06
C LYS A 45 0.42 19.42 6.87
N LEU A 46 -0.18 20.27 7.64
CA LEU A 46 0.51 21.11 8.60
C LEU A 46 0.00 20.79 10.01
N ALA A 47 0.90 20.40 10.87
CA ALA A 47 0.63 20.09 12.27
C ALA A 47 1.43 21.05 13.19
N THR A 48 0.78 21.68 14.15
CA THR A 48 1.41 22.72 14.98
C THR A 48 2.55 22.22 15.84
N ARG A 49 2.57 20.93 16.19
CA ARG A 49 3.64 20.30 16.98
C ARG A 49 4.70 19.60 16.15
N ARG A 50 4.35 19.10 14.95
CA ARG A 50 5.23 18.26 14.15
C ARG A 50 5.79 18.94 12.91
N GLY A 51 5.13 20.02 12.45
CA GLY A 51 5.52 20.77 11.27
C GLY A 51 4.82 20.25 10.00
N LEU A 52 5.49 20.43 8.86
CA LEU A 52 4.96 20.09 7.54
C LEU A 52 5.21 18.62 7.22
N SER A 53 4.20 17.95 6.72
CA SER A 53 4.29 16.62 6.13
C SER A 53 3.52 16.53 4.80
N THR A 54 3.81 15.53 4.02
CA THR A 54 3.10 15.26 2.77
C THR A 54 2.77 13.78 2.70
N GLU A 55 1.54 13.46 2.36
CA GLU A 55 1.08 12.12 2.08
C GLU A 55 0.72 12.01 0.60
N GLY A 56 1.20 10.97 -0.06
CA GLY A 56 0.86 10.64 -1.44
C GLY A 56 0.23 9.25 -1.50
N GLU A 57 -0.83 9.12 -2.28
CA GLU A 57 -1.46 7.84 -2.60
C GLU A 57 -1.58 7.72 -4.11
N PHE A 58 -1.27 6.56 -4.66
CA PHE A 58 -1.44 6.23 -6.07
C PHE A 58 -2.11 4.87 -6.21
N ARG A 59 -3.15 4.79 -7.06
CA ARG A 59 -3.91 3.57 -7.32
C ARG A 59 -4.02 3.33 -8.81
N TYR A 60 -3.97 2.05 -9.18
CA TYR A 60 -4.13 1.61 -10.56
C TYR A 60 -4.89 0.29 -10.63
N LEU A 61 -5.68 0.15 -11.70
CA LEU A 61 -6.49 -1.03 -11.97
C LEU A 61 -6.41 -1.34 -13.47
N GLU A 62 -5.60 -2.33 -13.83
CA GLU A 62 -5.48 -2.83 -15.19
C GLU A 62 -6.26 -4.15 -15.35
N PRO A 63 -6.56 -4.61 -16.56
CA PRO A 63 -7.32 -5.85 -16.76
C PRO A 63 -6.67 -7.08 -16.13
N SER A 64 -5.34 -7.14 -16.03
CA SER A 64 -4.58 -8.27 -15.51
C SER A 64 -3.85 -8.01 -14.19
N PHE A 65 -3.81 -6.77 -13.71
CA PHE A 65 -3.17 -6.43 -12.45
C PHE A 65 -3.75 -5.16 -11.83
N SER A 66 -3.63 -5.07 -10.52
CA SER A 66 -4.03 -3.89 -9.76
C SER A 66 -3.04 -3.60 -8.65
N GLY A 67 -3.11 -2.40 -8.13
CA GLY A 67 -2.28 -2.06 -6.98
C GLY A 67 -2.54 -0.67 -6.44
N GLU A 68 -1.99 -0.48 -5.26
CA GLU A 68 -1.98 0.80 -4.56
C GLU A 68 -0.63 1.02 -3.88
N THR A 69 -0.19 2.24 -3.85
CA THR A 69 0.96 2.65 -3.05
C THR A 69 0.63 3.93 -2.30
N ALA A 70 1.10 4.03 -1.08
CA ALA A 70 1.00 5.27 -0.31
C ALA A 70 2.32 5.53 0.42
N ALA A 71 2.67 6.79 0.52
CA ALA A 71 3.87 7.24 1.23
C ALA A 71 3.55 8.50 2.03
N THR A 72 4.12 8.57 3.22
CA THR A 72 4.09 9.76 4.07
C THR A 72 5.52 10.22 4.31
N TRP A 73 5.78 11.48 4.17
CA TRP A 73 7.08 12.06 4.40
C TRP A 73 6.98 13.34 5.24
N LEU A 74 7.73 13.34 6.34
CA LEU A 74 7.96 14.49 7.22
C LEU A 74 9.44 14.87 7.09
N PRO A 75 9.79 15.93 6.39
CA PRO A 75 11.19 16.35 6.22
C PRO A 75 11.87 16.59 7.56
N GLN A 76 11.11 17.13 8.51
CA GLN A 76 11.56 17.39 9.87
C GLN A 76 10.38 17.29 10.82
N ASP A 77 10.29 16.21 11.56
CA ASP A 77 9.35 16.08 12.68
C ASP A 77 9.91 16.87 13.87
N GLN A 78 9.24 17.97 14.23
CA GLN A 78 9.69 18.85 15.31
C GLN A 78 9.66 18.18 16.69
N VAL A 79 8.83 17.14 16.87
CA VAL A 79 8.77 16.37 18.11
C VAL A 79 9.92 15.37 18.17
N ALA A 80 10.19 14.66 17.07
CA ALA A 80 11.23 13.65 17.02
C ALA A 80 12.62 14.20 16.66
N GLY A 81 12.71 15.45 16.18
CA GLY A 81 13.96 16.11 15.81
C GLY A 81 14.65 15.52 14.57
N LYS A 82 13.95 14.75 13.75
CA LYS A 82 14.50 14.03 12.59
C LYS A 82 13.50 13.96 11.43
N SER A 83 14.02 13.63 10.23
CA SER A 83 13.16 13.25 9.11
C SER A 83 12.52 11.90 9.36
N ARG A 84 11.25 11.79 9.01
CA ARG A 84 10.47 10.55 9.18
C ARG A 84 9.69 10.25 7.92
N HIS A 85 9.53 8.95 7.62
CA HIS A 85 8.76 8.51 6.48
C HIS A 85 8.12 7.14 6.73
N ALA A 86 7.04 6.90 6.03
CA ALA A 86 6.39 5.60 5.92
C ALA A 86 6.00 5.35 4.47
N TRP A 87 5.98 4.10 4.06
CA TRP A 87 5.39 3.70 2.80
C TRP A 87 4.71 2.36 2.94
N ARG A 88 3.67 2.16 2.13
CA ARG A 88 2.98 0.90 1.93
C ARG A 88 2.78 0.68 0.44
N TRP A 89 2.83 -0.57 0.05
CA TRP A 89 2.61 -0.97 -1.33
C TRP A 89 1.88 -2.30 -1.37
N ARG A 90 0.84 -2.38 -2.19
CA ARG A 90 0.15 -3.61 -2.55
C ARG A 90 0.08 -3.68 -4.06
N HIS A 91 0.40 -4.83 -4.60
CA HIS A 91 0.27 -5.14 -6.01
C HIS A 91 -0.13 -6.59 -6.17
N GLU A 92 -1.10 -6.86 -7.03
CA GLU A 92 -1.55 -8.21 -7.35
C GLU A 92 -1.90 -8.29 -8.83
N GLY A 93 -1.71 -9.47 -9.42
CA GLY A 93 -1.99 -9.66 -10.82
C GLY A 93 -2.08 -11.13 -11.22
N GLN A 94 -2.58 -11.31 -12.43
CA GLN A 94 -2.60 -12.59 -13.10
C GLN A 94 -1.27 -12.79 -13.82
N LEU A 95 -0.72 -13.99 -13.74
CA LEU A 95 0.45 -14.36 -14.54
C LEU A 95 0.01 -14.48 -16.00
N PRO A 96 0.69 -13.80 -16.91
CA PRO A 96 0.45 -14.00 -18.32
C PRO A 96 0.79 -15.45 -18.69
N THR A 97 0.01 -16.06 -19.58
CA THR A 97 0.38 -17.32 -20.23
C THR A 97 1.63 -17.06 -21.07
N LEU A 98 2.75 -17.61 -20.65
CA LEU A 98 4.03 -17.51 -21.36
C LEU A 98 4.17 -18.74 -22.25
N PRO A 99 4.01 -18.64 -23.60
CA PRO A 99 3.94 -19.79 -24.49
C PRO A 99 5.21 -20.66 -24.49
N TRP A 100 6.35 -20.08 -24.10
CA TRP A 100 7.65 -20.74 -24.06
C TRP A 100 7.99 -21.34 -22.68
N LEU A 101 7.18 -21.06 -21.66
CA LEU A 101 7.38 -21.61 -20.33
C LEU A 101 6.45 -22.82 -20.15
N PRO A 102 6.97 -23.99 -19.75
CA PRO A 102 6.14 -25.18 -19.53
C PRO A 102 5.07 -25.00 -18.44
N LEU A 103 5.05 -23.84 -17.78
CA LEU A 103 4.00 -23.39 -16.86
C LEU A 103 2.65 -23.09 -17.56
N SER A 104 2.60 -23.04 -18.90
CA SER A 104 1.37 -22.88 -19.70
C SER A 104 0.77 -24.21 -20.18
N LEU A 105 1.16 -25.33 -19.57
CA LEU A 105 0.71 -26.67 -19.94
C LEU A 105 -0.78 -26.88 -19.62
N GLY A 106 -1.62 -26.60 -20.61
CA GLY A 106 -3.04 -26.92 -20.59
C GLY A 106 -3.96 -25.73 -20.82
N ALA A 107 -5.01 -25.96 -21.59
CA ALA A 107 -6.13 -25.03 -21.68
C ALA A 107 -6.75 -24.86 -20.28
N GLY A 108 -6.79 -23.63 -19.77
CA GLY A 108 -7.33 -23.35 -18.43
C GLY A 108 -6.30 -23.15 -17.32
N ALA A 109 -4.99 -23.20 -17.61
CA ALA A 109 -3.96 -22.85 -16.62
C ALA A 109 -4.13 -21.38 -16.16
N GLN A 110 -4.12 -21.15 -14.85
CA GLN A 110 -4.28 -19.85 -14.24
C GLN A 110 -3.15 -19.61 -13.25
N GLY A 111 -2.53 -18.44 -13.37
CA GLY A 111 -1.50 -18.01 -12.44
C GLY A 111 -1.87 -16.68 -11.80
N TRP A 112 -1.48 -16.52 -10.55
CA TRP A 112 -1.67 -15.29 -9.78
C TRP A 112 -0.40 -14.98 -8.99
N TYR A 113 -0.12 -13.69 -8.83
CA TYR A 113 0.95 -13.22 -7.97
C TYR A 113 0.53 -12.01 -7.16
N GLY A 114 1.13 -11.85 -5.99
CA GLY A 114 0.86 -10.72 -5.12
C GLY A 114 2.09 -10.28 -4.34
N PHE A 115 2.21 -8.98 -4.19
CA PHE A 115 3.22 -8.32 -3.36
C PHE A 115 2.55 -7.37 -2.39
N GLN A 116 2.98 -7.40 -1.15
CA GLN A 116 2.55 -6.47 -0.12
C GLN A 116 3.74 -6.08 0.73
N GLY A 117 3.92 -4.77 0.94
CA GLY A 117 4.98 -4.27 1.77
C GLY A 117 4.58 -3.02 2.53
N GLU A 118 5.05 -2.94 3.77
CA GLU A 118 4.95 -1.76 4.61
C GLU A 118 6.29 -1.52 5.29
N ARG A 119 6.71 -0.27 5.35
CA ARG A 119 7.90 0.15 6.09
C ARG A 119 7.76 1.54 6.66
N VAL A 120 8.42 1.75 7.78
CA VAL A 120 8.53 3.04 8.44
C VAL A 120 9.98 3.35 8.79
N SER A 121 10.27 4.62 8.99
CA SER A 121 11.61 5.13 9.26
C SER A 121 12.17 4.74 10.62
N ASP A 122 11.31 4.53 11.61
CA ASP A 122 11.72 4.33 12.99
C ASP A 122 10.69 3.55 13.82
N ASP A 123 11.16 3.01 14.94
CA ASP A 123 10.40 2.11 15.80
C ASP A 123 9.26 2.80 16.59
N ASP A 124 9.30 4.13 16.73
CA ASP A 124 8.27 4.90 17.44
C ASP A 124 7.13 5.36 16.51
N TRP A 125 7.23 5.09 15.20
CA TRP A 125 6.21 5.49 14.23
C TRP A 125 4.79 5.09 14.64
N TRP A 126 4.59 3.88 15.10
CA TRP A 126 3.28 3.35 15.47
C TRP A 126 2.64 4.06 16.66
N LYS A 127 3.45 4.61 17.57
CA LYS A 127 2.97 5.39 18.71
C LYS A 127 2.46 6.75 18.27
N ASP A 128 3.18 7.37 17.33
CA ASP A 128 2.93 8.73 16.89
C ASP A 128 1.86 8.81 15.79
N PHE A 129 1.79 7.78 14.92
CA PHE A 129 0.92 7.73 13.76
C PHE A 129 0.09 6.43 13.68
N PRO A 130 -0.76 6.16 14.69
CA PRO A 130 -1.47 4.88 14.79
C PRO A 130 -2.46 4.61 13.64
N ARG A 131 -2.85 5.66 12.88
CA ARG A 131 -3.83 5.58 11.79
C ARG A 131 -3.20 5.31 10.41
N THR A 132 -1.88 5.36 10.29
CA THR A 132 -1.19 5.20 9.00
C THR A 132 -0.78 3.77 8.70
N THR A 133 -0.83 2.88 9.67
CA THR A 133 -0.48 1.46 9.50
C THR A 133 -1.74 0.62 9.40
N SER A 134 -1.89 -0.10 8.29
CA SER A 134 -2.97 -1.07 8.07
C SER A 134 -2.65 -2.46 8.62
N ALA A 135 -1.51 -2.62 9.28
CA ALA A 135 -1.07 -3.89 9.84
C ALA A 135 -1.96 -4.33 11.01
N PHE A 136 -2.26 -5.62 11.06
CA PHE A 136 -3.05 -6.24 12.13
C PHE A 136 -2.44 -6.01 13.52
N THR A 137 -1.11 -5.88 13.57
CA THR A 137 -0.36 -5.50 14.76
C THR A 137 0.51 -4.30 14.40
N PRO A 138 0.30 -3.12 15.00
CA PRO A 138 1.04 -1.89 14.63
C PRO A 138 2.57 -2.01 14.74
N ARG A 139 3.08 -3.04 15.42
CA ARG A 139 4.51 -3.29 15.63
C ARG A 139 5.14 -4.25 14.63
N LEU A 140 4.34 -4.92 13.79
CA LEU A 140 4.81 -5.90 12.82
C LEU A 140 4.38 -5.48 11.42
N LEU A 141 5.31 -4.93 10.65
CA LEU A 141 5.05 -4.47 9.28
C LEU A 141 5.48 -5.55 8.30
N PRO A 142 4.55 -6.10 7.51
CA PRO A 142 4.86 -7.21 6.61
C PRO A 142 5.58 -6.74 5.35
N LEU A 143 6.48 -7.60 4.85
CA LEU A 143 6.96 -7.62 3.49
C LEU A 143 6.71 -9.02 2.96
N ARG A 144 5.74 -9.18 2.06
CA ARG A 144 5.25 -10.46 1.57
C ARG A 144 5.23 -10.50 0.05
N ALA A 145 5.69 -11.62 -0.50
CA ALA A 145 5.48 -11.97 -1.90
C ALA A 145 4.87 -13.37 -1.97
N GLN A 146 3.94 -13.55 -2.87
CA GLN A 146 3.28 -14.85 -3.09
C GLN A 146 3.00 -15.06 -4.57
N LEU A 147 3.02 -16.32 -4.96
CA LEU A 147 2.80 -16.81 -6.30
C LEU A 147 1.96 -18.07 -6.20
N GLU A 148 0.95 -18.18 -7.03
CA GLU A 148 0.14 -19.37 -7.17
C GLU A 148 -0.04 -19.65 -8.66
N HIS A 149 0.09 -20.91 -9.06
CA HIS A 149 -0.18 -21.35 -10.41
C HIS A 149 -0.90 -22.68 -10.39
N ARG A 150 -2.01 -22.78 -11.12
CA ARG A 150 -2.88 -23.96 -11.23
C ARG A 150 -2.85 -24.50 -12.65
N TRP A 151 -2.71 -25.81 -12.77
CA TRP A 151 -2.76 -26.54 -14.03
C TRP A 151 -3.84 -27.62 -13.95
N PRO A 152 -4.96 -27.46 -14.64
CA PRO A 152 -5.87 -28.55 -14.85
C PRO A 152 -5.25 -29.54 -15.84
N TRP A 153 -5.45 -30.85 -15.64
CA TRP A 153 -5.07 -31.86 -16.58
C TRP A 153 -6.21 -32.87 -16.82
N THR A 154 -6.22 -33.48 -18.02
CA THR A 154 -7.21 -34.48 -18.43
C THR A 154 -6.57 -35.80 -18.87
N LEU A 155 -5.24 -35.97 -18.72
CA LEU A 155 -4.51 -37.19 -19.03
C LEU A 155 -4.75 -38.24 -17.93
N ALA A 156 -5.38 -39.35 -18.25
CA ALA A 156 -5.72 -40.42 -17.31
C ALA A 156 -6.74 -40.09 -16.21
N GLY A 157 -7.60 -39.09 -16.44
CA GLY A 157 -8.62 -38.60 -15.50
C GLY A 157 -8.57 -37.10 -15.37
N GLU A 158 -9.59 -36.53 -14.76
CA GLU A 158 -9.63 -35.09 -14.44
C GLU A 158 -8.85 -34.84 -13.16
N GLY A 159 -7.98 -33.83 -13.16
CA GLY A 159 -7.20 -33.44 -12.00
C GLY A 159 -6.67 -32.01 -12.10
N GLU A 160 -6.15 -31.49 -11.00
CA GLU A 160 -5.53 -30.18 -10.90
C GLU A 160 -4.23 -30.27 -10.12
N ALA A 161 -3.17 -29.62 -10.61
CA ALA A 161 -1.95 -29.37 -9.86
C ALA A 161 -1.87 -27.88 -9.50
N THR A 162 -1.57 -27.60 -8.25
CA THR A 162 -1.31 -26.24 -7.78
C THR A 162 0.11 -26.15 -7.25
N VAL A 163 0.88 -25.18 -7.77
CA VAL A 163 2.15 -24.75 -7.19
C VAL A 163 1.94 -23.44 -6.47
N TYR A 164 2.38 -23.41 -5.24
CA TYR A 164 2.29 -22.26 -4.37
C TYR A 164 3.67 -21.92 -3.80
N ALA A 165 4.08 -20.65 -3.95
CA ALA A 165 5.30 -20.12 -3.36
C ALA A 165 5.00 -18.85 -2.56
N ARG A 166 5.52 -18.75 -1.36
CA ARG A 166 5.36 -17.60 -0.51
C ARG A 166 6.65 -17.28 0.24
N THR A 167 7.03 -16.01 0.25
CA THR A 167 8.07 -15.48 1.14
C THR A 167 7.51 -14.35 1.98
N GLN A 168 7.98 -14.26 3.22
CA GLN A 168 7.53 -13.23 4.15
C GLN A 168 8.65 -12.80 5.07
N ARG A 169 8.76 -11.48 5.25
CA ARG A 169 9.64 -10.85 6.24
C ARG A 169 8.82 -9.83 7.02
N TRP A 170 9.36 -9.43 8.17
CA TRP A 170 8.73 -8.42 9.03
C TRP A 170 9.74 -7.33 9.39
N GLN A 171 9.31 -6.07 9.38
CA GLN A 171 9.95 -5.03 10.18
C GLN A 171 9.28 -5.04 11.54
N VAL A 172 10.05 -5.34 12.59
CA VAL A 172 9.58 -5.34 13.97
C VAL A 172 9.91 -3.99 14.57
N LEU A 173 8.91 -3.28 15.08
CA LEU A 173 9.08 -1.97 15.70
C LEU A 173 9.26 -2.16 17.21
N GLN A 174 10.49 -2.01 17.68
CA GLN A 174 10.86 -2.11 19.10
C GLN A 174 11.21 -0.72 19.62
N SER A 175 10.28 -0.11 20.36
CA SER A 175 10.61 1.10 21.08
C SER A 175 11.52 0.77 22.27
N LEU A 176 12.57 1.58 22.46
CA LEU A 176 13.50 1.45 23.58
C LEU A 176 12.83 1.55 24.96
N ASP A 177 11.66 2.20 25.02
CA ASP A 177 10.87 2.41 26.25
C ASP A 177 9.82 1.31 26.48
N ALA A 178 9.73 0.30 25.62
CA ALA A 178 8.80 -0.80 25.81
C ALA A 178 9.48 -1.93 26.57
N PRO A 179 9.04 -2.29 27.78
CA PRO A 179 9.54 -3.48 28.46
C PRO A 179 9.25 -4.71 27.60
N ILE A 180 10.24 -5.59 27.52
CA ILE A 180 10.14 -6.91 26.87
C ILE A 180 9.15 -7.78 27.62
#